data_d34da1a595d677ea97828824114f3d7e
#
_entry.id   d34da1a595d677ea97828824114f3d7e
#
_cell.length_a   1.000
_cell.length_b   1.000
_cell.length_c   1.000
_cell.angle_alpha   90.00
_cell.angle_beta   90.00
_cell.angle_gamma   90.00
#
_symmetry.space_group_name_H-M   'P 1'
#
loop_
_entity.id
_entity.type
_entity.pdbx_description
1 polymer ?
#
loop_
_entity_poly.entity_id
_entity_poly.type
_entity_poly.pdbx_seq_one_letter_code
_entity_poly.pdbx_strand_id
1 'polypeptide(L)'
;MSKQAIVNLPSFLRRVMKAYALKAHIRACGGDLHRIGRSRNWQLKIERYKIIEVVGLIETSDEKSWLWLAKLLRQQNEHLSHEEILDIANRNAGITINELVIKTDCTIAEARKIIDEIEDLDY
;
A
#
# COMPACT_ATOMS: atom_id res chain seq x y z
N MET A 1 -4.53 14.64 -4.95
CA MET A 1 -5.29 13.37 -4.90
C MET A 1 -4.35 12.19 -4.99
N SER A 2 -4.53 11.20 -4.14
CA SER A 2 -3.75 10.00 -4.24
C SER A 2 -4.18 9.20 -5.47
N LYS A 3 -3.22 8.59 -6.13
CA LYS A 3 -3.49 7.74 -7.29
C LYS A 3 -3.92 6.35 -6.83
N GLN A 4 -4.87 5.77 -7.52
CA GLN A 4 -5.25 4.39 -7.31
C GLN A 4 -4.34 3.48 -8.12
N ALA A 5 -3.90 2.40 -7.49
CA ALA A 5 -3.21 1.33 -8.18
C ALA A 5 -4.24 0.27 -8.58
N ILE A 6 -4.06 -0.29 -9.76
CA ILE A 6 -4.87 -1.41 -10.24
C ILE A 6 -3.91 -2.59 -10.38
N VAL A 7 -4.13 -3.61 -9.57
CA VAL A 7 -3.25 -4.78 -9.53
C VAL A 7 -4.04 -6.01 -9.94
N ASN A 8 -3.57 -6.70 -10.97
CA ASN A 8 -4.18 -7.95 -11.41
C ASN A 8 -3.63 -9.11 -10.60
N LEU A 9 -4.52 -9.95 -10.10
CA LEU A 9 -4.18 -11.07 -9.23
C LEU A 9 -4.57 -12.38 -9.93
N PRO A 10 -3.71 -12.90 -10.82
CA PRO A 10 -4.03 -14.11 -11.57
C PRO A 10 -4.14 -15.32 -10.64
N SER A 11 -5.21 -16.06 -10.80
CA SER A 11 -5.49 -17.27 -10.01
C SER A 11 -5.48 -17.03 -8.49
N PHE A 12 -5.95 -15.88 -8.05
CA PHE A 12 -5.87 -15.42 -6.66
C PHE A 12 -6.30 -16.48 -5.64
N LEU A 13 -7.51 -17.04 -5.81
CA LEU A 13 -8.04 -17.99 -4.82
C LEU A 13 -7.28 -19.30 -4.77
N ARG A 14 -6.54 -19.63 -5.81
CA ARG A 14 -5.73 -20.87 -5.86
C ARG A 14 -4.36 -20.69 -5.19
N ARG A 15 -3.90 -19.45 -5.11
CA ARG A 15 -2.55 -19.16 -4.62
C ARG A 15 -2.49 -18.83 -3.14
N VAL A 16 -3.65 -18.57 -2.53
CA VAL A 16 -3.70 -18.17 -1.12
C VAL A 16 -4.61 -19.10 -0.34
N MET A 17 -4.19 -19.44 0.86
CA MET A 17 -5.02 -20.14 1.84
C MET A 17 -5.76 -19.10 2.68
N LYS A 18 -6.88 -19.49 3.25
CA LYS A 18 -7.71 -18.58 4.07
C LYS A 18 -8.03 -17.27 3.33
N ALA A 19 -8.41 -17.41 2.05
CA ALA A 19 -8.69 -16.26 1.20
C ALA A 19 -9.74 -15.32 1.80
N TYR A 20 -10.70 -15.84 2.54
CA TYR A 20 -11.74 -15.03 3.19
C TYR A 20 -11.13 -14.02 4.17
N ALA A 21 -10.13 -14.44 4.94
CA ALA A 21 -9.46 -13.56 5.91
C ALA A 21 -8.63 -12.50 5.18
N LEU A 22 -7.90 -12.91 4.13
CA LEU A 22 -7.10 -11.99 3.34
C LEU A 22 -7.99 -10.94 2.65
N LYS A 23 -9.11 -11.37 2.07
CA LYS A 23 -10.05 -10.43 1.46
C LYS A 23 -10.59 -9.41 2.46
N ALA A 24 -10.91 -9.87 3.67
CA ALA A 24 -11.40 -8.99 4.73
C ALA A 24 -10.34 -7.95 5.12
N HIS A 25 -9.09 -8.35 5.25
CA HIS A 25 -7.99 -7.43 5.57
C HIS A 25 -7.78 -6.39 4.47
N ILE A 26 -7.79 -6.81 3.22
CA ILE A 26 -7.64 -5.90 2.08
C ILE A 26 -8.77 -4.88 2.03
N ARG A 27 -10.00 -5.33 2.22
CA ARG A 27 -11.17 -4.45 2.24
C ARG A 27 -11.15 -3.48 3.42
N ALA A 28 -10.67 -3.93 4.56
CA ALA A 28 -10.50 -3.07 5.73
C ALA A 28 -9.47 -1.95 5.49
N CYS A 29 -8.50 -2.19 4.63
CA CYS A 29 -7.53 -1.16 4.21
C CYS A 29 -8.07 -0.25 3.09
N GLY A 30 -9.32 -0.40 2.70
CA GLY A 30 -9.94 0.42 1.65
C GLY A 30 -9.76 -0.14 0.25
N GLY A 31 -9.28 -1.37 0.11
CA GLY A 31 -9.11 -2.00 -1.19
C GLY A 31 -10.44 -2.48 -1.76
N ASP A 32 -10.62 -2.24 -3.06
CA ASP A 32 -11.75 -2.80 -3.82
C ASP A 32 -11.24 -4.05 -4.53
N LEU A 33 -11.66 -5.19 -4.03
CA LEU A 33 -11.21 -6.49 -4.53
C LEU A 33 -12.38 -7.24 -5.14
N HIS A 34 -12.28 -7.56 -6.42
CA HIS A 34 -13.35 -8.26 -7.12
C HIS A 34 -12.78 -9.21 -8.18
N ARG A 35 -13.61 -10.20 -8.52
CA ARG A 35 -13.30 -11.16 -9.56
C ARG A 35 -13.53 -10.53 -10.94
N ILE A 36 -12.64 -10.82 -11.87
CA ILE A 36 -12.79 -10.35 -13.25
C ILE A 36 -13.68 -11.34 -14.02
N GLY A 37 -14.94 -10.96 -14.24
CA GLY A 37 -15.90 -11.78 -14.96
C GLY A 37 -16.03 -13.18 -14.38
N ARG A 38 -15.98 -14.20 -15.24
CA ARG A 38 -16.03 -15.61 -14.85
C ARG A 38 -14.67 -16.26 -14.78
N SER A 39 -13.61 -15.46 -14.90
CA SER A 39 -12.25 -15.97 -14.87
C SER A 39 -11.80 -16.30 -13.45
N ARG A 40 -10.64 -16.93 -13.34
CA ARG A 40 -9.97 -17.19 -12.05
C ARG A 40 -9.17 -15.99 -11.58
N ASN A 41 -9.15 -14.93 -12.36
CA ASN A 41 -8.38 -13.75 -12.08
C ASN A 41 -9.19 -12.75 -11.26
N TRP A 42 -8.53 -12.12 -10.32
CA TRP A 42 -9.10 -11.07 -9.49
C TRP A 42 -8.38 -9.76 -9.77
N GLN A 43 -8.99 -8.67 -9.39
CA GLN A 43 -8.40 -7.35 -9.53
C GLN A 43 -8.55 -6.59 -8.23
N LEU A 44 -7.47 -5.94 -7.83
CA LEU A 44 -7.45 -5.07 -6.66
C LEU A 44 -7.29 -3.62 -7.12
N LYS A 45 -8.21 -2.76 -6.69
CA LYS A 45 -8.09 -1.31 -6.83
C LYS A 45 -7.89 -0.74 -5.44
N ILE A 46 -6.78 -0.06 -5.24
CA ILE A 46 -6.44 0.48 -3.92
C ILE A 46 -5.60 1.74 -4.10
N GLU A 47 -5.74 2.68 -3.19
CA GLU A 47 -4.89 3.86 -3.20
C GLU A 47 -3.44 3.44 -2.95
N ARG A 48 -2.51 3.98 -3.73
CA ARG A 48 -1.12 3.54 -3.70
C ARG A 48 -0.50 3.58 -2.32
N TYR A 49 -0.80 4.60 -1.53
CA TYR A 49 -0.24 4.70 -0.20
C TYR A 49 -0.78 3.64 0.78
N LYS A 50 -1.91 3.02 0.47
CA LYS A 50 -2.48 1.94 1.27
C LYS A 50 -1.84 0.58 1.00
N ILE A 51 -1.15 0.44 -0.13
CA ILE A 51 -0.48 -0.82 -0.48
C ILE A 51 0.51 -1.23 0.60
N ILE A 52 1.25 -0.29 1.17
CA ILE A 52 2.23 -0.56 2.22
C ILE A 52 1.55 -1.12 3.47
N GLU A 53 0.35 -0.64 3.80
CA GLU A 53 -0.42 -1.18 4.92
C GLU A 53 -0.80 -2.64 4.69
N VAL A 54 -1.25 -2.96 3.47
CA VAL A 54 -1.59 -4.35 3.11
C VAL A 54 -0.37 -5.24 3.17
N VAL A 55 0.76 -4.79 2.62
CA VAL A 55 2.02 -5.54 2.67
C VAL A 55 2.45 -5.78 4.11
N GLY A 56 2.36 -4.77 4.97
CA GLY A 56 2.70 -4.91 6.38
C GLY A 56 1.83 -5.94 7.10
N LEU A 57 0.52 -5.92 6.84
CA LEU A 57 -0.41 -6.90 7.41
C LEU A 57 -0.05 -8.32 6.97
N ILE A 58 0.29 -8.51 5.70
CA ILE A 58 0.67 -9.82 5.16
C ILE A 58 1.98 -10.29 5.81
N GLU A 59 2.97 -9.42 5.91
CA GLU A 59 4.27 -9.78 6.46
C GLU A 59 4.22 -10.11 7.96
N THR A 60 3.29 -9.50 8.69
CA THR A 60 3.10 -9.80 10.11
C THR A 60 2.17 -10.98 10.34
N SER A 61 1.50 -11.48 9.30
CA SER A 61 0.66 -12.67 9.41
C SER A 61 1.52 -13.94 9.40
N ASP A 62 0.97 -15.02 9.94
CA ASP A 62 1.64 -16.31 9.93
C ASP A 62 1.35 -17.12 8.66
N GLU A 63 0.60 -16.55 7.72
CA GLU A 63 0.17 -17.24 6.51
C GLU A 63 1.15 -17.05 5.37
N LYS A 64 2.01 -18.03 5.15
CA LYS A 64 3.06 -17.98 4.13
C LYS A 64 2.52 -17.87 2.70
N SER A 65 1.33 -18.42 2.44
CA SER A 65 0.75 -18.35 1.09
C SER A 65 0.41 -16.93 0.66
N TRP A 66 0.27 -16.00 1.61
CA TRP A 66 0.01 -14.60 1.31
C TRP A 66 1.25 -13.82 0.89
N LEU A 67 2.44 -14.35 1.15
CA LEU A 67 3.69 -13.65 0.81
C LEU A 67 3.84 -13.42 -0.69
N TRP A 68 3.27 -14.28 -1.52
CA TRP A 68 3.20 -14.06 -2.96
C TRP A 68 2.53 -12.72 -3.29
N LEU A 69 1.42 -12.42 -2.62
CA LEU A 69 0.69 -11.17 -2.84
C LEU A 69 1.51 -9.96 -2.37
N ALA A 70 2.17 -10.07 -1.21
CA ALA A 70 3.03 -8.99 -0.73
C ALA A 70 4.15 -8.67 -1.73
N LYS A 71 4.78 -9.71 -2.28
CA LYS A 71 5.82 -9.53 -3.29
C LYS A 71 5.28 -8.84 -4.54
N LEU A 72 4.13 -9.27 -5.02
CA LEU A 72 3.48 -8.67 -6.19
C LEU A 72 3.14 -7.21 -5.95
N LEU A 73 2.58 -6.89 -4.79
CA LEU A 73 2.24 -5.52 -4.43
C LEU A 73 3.47 -4.61 -4.32
N ARG A 74 4.57 -5.12 -3.76
CA ARG A 74 5.82 -4.37 -3.70
C ARG A 74 6.36 -4.04 -5.10
N GLN A 75 6.28 -5.00 -6.02
CA GLN A 75 6.71 -4.78 -7.40
C GLN A 75 5.89 -3.70 -8.10
N GLN A 76 4.60 -3.65 -7.84
CA GLN A 76 3.70 -2.67 -8.42
C GLN A 76 3.84 -1.28 -7.82
N ASN A 77 4.38 -1.20 -6.60
CA ASN A 77 4.48 0.05 -5.84
C ASN A 77 5.92 0.36 -5.48
N GLU A 78 6.85 0.19 -6.44
CA GLU A 78 8.28 0.35 -6.18
C GLU A 78 8.65 1.70 -5.58
N HIS A 79 8.09 2.78 -6.12
CA HIS A 79 8.38 4.11 -5.61
C HIS A 79 7.18 5.04 -5.68
N LEU A 80 6.82 5.61 -4.55
CA LEU A 80 5.92 6.75 -4.54
C LEU A 80 6.71 7.98 -5.01
N SER A 81 6.08 8.84 -5.79
CA SER A 81 6.71 10.09 -6.21
C SER A 81 6.85 11.04 -5.03
N HIS A 82 7.72 12.04 -5.17
CA HIS A 82 7.89 13.09 -4.17
C HIS A 82 6.54 13.76 -3.85
N GLU A 83 5.73 14.05 -4.86
CA GLU A 83 4.42 14.66 -4.68
C GLU A 83 3.45 13.78 -3.91
N GLU A 84 3.47 12.46 -4.18
CA GLU A 84 2.62 11.51 -3.46
C GLU A 84 3.00 11.43 -1.98
N ILE A 85 4.29 11.41 -1.68
CA ILE A 85 4.79 11.38 -0.30
C ILE A 85 4.44 12.69 0.42
N LEU A 86 4.61 13.81 -0.25
CA LEU A 86 4.27 15.12 0.29
C LEU A 86 2.77 15.21 0.64
N ASP A 87 1.91 14.70 -0.23
CA ASP A 87 0.46 14.65 -0.01
C ASP A 87 0.12 13.81 1.22
N ILE A 88 0.75 12.66 1.39
CA ILE A 88 0.55 11.80 2.56
C ILE A 88 0.97 12.52 3.84
N ALA A 89 2.11 13.21 3.82
CA ALA A 89 2.59 13.95 4.97
C ALA A 89 1.65 15.11 5.33
N ASN A 90 1.12 15.81 4.33
CA ASN A 90 0.16 16.91 4.55
C ASN A 90 -1.15 16.42 5.17
N ARG A 91 -1.59 15.22 4.82
CA ARG A 91 -2.81 14.63 5.38
C ARG A 91 -2.64 14.13 6.81
N ASN A 92 -1.41 13.93 7.24
CA ASN A 92 -1.07 13.39 8.56
C ASN A 92 -0.29 14.45 9.34
N ALA A 93 -0.96 15.53 9.73
CA ALA A 93 -0.31 16.63 10.44
C ALA A 93 0.44 16.13 11.68
N GLY A 94 1.66 16.59 11.85
CA GLY A 94 2.51 16.17 12.96
C GLY A 94 3.22 14.85 12.75
N ILE A 95 3.17 14.28 11.55
CA ILE A 95 3.86 13.02 11.25
C ILE A 95 5.38 13.17 11.45
N THR A 96 5.98 12.17 12.08
CA THR A 96 7.44 12.15 12.29
C THR A 96 8.13 11.57 11.06
N ILE A 97 9.46 11.78 11.00
CA ILE A 97 10.30 11.22 9.93
C ILE A 97 10.16 9.69 9.91
N ASN A 98 10.23 9.04 11.07
CA ASN A 98 10.13 7.59 11.16
C ASN A 98 8.76 7.08 10.71
N GLU A 99 7.69 7.76 11.10
CA GLU A 99 6.35 7.40 10.69
C GLU A 99 6.18 7.52 9.17
N LEU A 100 6.74 8.56 8.57
CA LEU A 100 6.68 8.77 7.13
C LEU A 100 7.43 7.68 6.38
N VAL A 101 8.63 7.30 6.87
CA VAL A 101 9.40 6.20 6.30
C VAL A 101 8.60 4.89 6.33
N ILE A 102 7.99 4.59 7.47
CA ILE A 102 7.18 3.37 7.62
C ILE A 102 5.97 3.39 6.67
N LYS A 103 5.32 4.54 6.58
CA LYS A 103 4.07 4.67 5.81
C LYS A 103 4.26 4.66 4.30
N THR A 104 5.39 5.17 3.82
CA THR A 104 5.62 5.36 2.38
C THR A 104 6.77 4.53 1.84
N ASP A 105 7.53 3.86 2.71
CA ASP A 105 8.74 3.12 2.34
C ASP A 105 9.78 4.00 1.64
N CYS A 106 9.81 5.28 1.96
CA CYS A 106 10.82 6.21 1.46
C CYS A 106 12.08 6.14 2.32
N THR A 107 13.14 6.78 1.86
CA THR A 107 14.37 6.89 2.64
C THR A 107 14.23 7.95 3.74
N ILE A 108 15.09 7.88 4.75
CA ILE A 108 15.15 8.89 5.80
C ILE A 108 15.45 10.26 5.21
N ALA A 109 16.35 10.34 4.23
CA ALA A 109 16.69 11.58 3.55
C ALA A 109 15.49 12.18 2.82
N GLU A 110 14.70 11.36 2.14
CA GLU A 110 13.48 11.80 1.47
C GLU A 110 12.44 12.29 2.49
N ALA A 111 12.26 11.57 3.59
CA ALA A 111 11.32 11.94 4.64
C ALA A 111 11.70 13.30 5.27
N ARG A 112 12.98 13.52 5.54
CA ARG A 112 13.46 14.81 6.07
C ARG A 112 13.15 15.94 5.12
N LYS A 113 13.44 15.75 3.85
CA LYS A 113 13.20 16.74 2.83
C LYS A 113 11.72 17.13 2.75
N ILE A 114 10.85 16.14 2.79
CA ILE A 114 9.39 16.34 2.77
C ILE A 114 8.93 17.15 3.99
N ILE A 115 9.39 16.75 5.18
CA ILE A 115 8.98 17.41 6.43
C ILE A 115 9.52 18.84 6.46
N ASP A 116 10.75 19.08 6.00
CA ASP A 116 11.32 20.42 5.91
C ASP A 116 10.50 21.31 4.96
N GLU A 117 10.04 20.77 3.84
CA GLU A 117 9.18 21.51 2.91
C GLU A 117 7.86 21.91 3.54
N ILE A 118 7.26 21.03 4.33
CA ILE A 118 6.00 21.32 5.03
C ILE A 118 6.21 22.41 6.07
N GLU A 119 7.30 22.33 6.83
CA GLU A 119 7.61 23.34 7.84
C GLU A 119 7.87 24.71 7.22
N ASP A 120 8.55 24.74 6.08
CA ASP A 120 8.82 25.99 5.35
C ASP A 120 7.53 26.64 4.83
N LEU A 121 6.52 25.84 4.50
CA LEU A 121 5.25 26.36 4.00
C LEU A 121 4.39 27.01 5.09
N ASP A 122 4.72 26.77 6.36
CA ASP A 122 3.96 27.33 7.50
C ASP A 122 4.36 28.77 7.83
N TYR A 123 5.26 29.36 7.12
CA TYR A 123 5.65 30.76 7.30
C TYR A 123 4.76 31.70 6.52
#